data_0cdcd246cf60949680eb104932599864
#
_entry.id   0cdcd246cf60949680eb104932599864
#
_cell.length_a   1.000
_cell.length_b   1.000
_cell.length_c   1.000
_cell.angle_alpha   90.00
_cell.angle_beta   90.00
_cell.angle_gamma   90.00
#
_symmetry.space_group_name_H-M   'P 1'
#
loop_
_entity.id
_entity.type
_entity.pdbx_description
1 polymer ?
#
loop_
_entity_poly.entity_id
_entity_poly.type
_entity_poly.pdbx_seq_one_letter_code
_entity_poly.pdbx_strand_id
1 'polypeptide(L)'
;MFERDGLRSGAGAAKDADHARQPGDGELREHAIRTLDRVATELGPVERLKGYLRARPPARIPELSTAARDLGMSARSLRRRLEEDGTTYRSVVRAILEDSACHLLRDPKQTIQQTAHALGFVNVGAFHRAFKRWTGLTPMQYRETRGGSTGDAET
;
A
#
# COMPACT_ATOMS: atom_id res chain seq x y z
N MET A 1 19.00 42.37 -69.33
CA MET A 1 19.75 41.33 -70.06
C MET A 1 20.01 40.20 -69.07
N PHE A 2 19.33 39.10 -69.37
CA PHE A 2 19.55 37.74 -68.90
C PHE A 2 19.36 37.50 -67.39
N GLU A 3 18.35 36.86 -67.11
CA GLU A 3 17.98 35.42 -67.21
C GLU A 3 18.41 34.61 -66.01
N ARG A 4 17.41 34.10 -65.43
CA ARG A 4 17.12 32.67 -65.20
C ARG A 4 17.78 32.13 -63.97
N ASP A 5 17.05 31.59 -63.27
CA ASP A 5 16.25 30.34 -63.22
C ASP A 5 16.72 29.46 -62.10
N GLY A 6 15.84 28.86 -61.53
CA GLY A 6 16.08 27.55 -61.01
C GLY A 6 15.69 27.38 -59.56
N LEU A 7 14.42 27.15 -59.39
CA LEU A 7 13.91 25.81 -59.21
C LEU A 7 14.17 25.15 -57.86
N ARG A 8 13.05 24.96 -57.25
CA ARG A 8 12.57 23.70 -56.68
C ARG A 8 13.04 23.40 -55.29
N SER A 9 12.05 23.45 -54.48
CA SER A 9 11.31 22.26 -54.08
C SER A 9 12.14 21.35 -53.20
N GLY A 10 11.94 21.51 -51.97
CA GLY A 10 12.27 20.51 -50.96
C GLY A 10 11.13 20.43 -50.00
N ALA A 11 10.07 19.78 -50.42
CA ALA A 11 9.06 19.27 -49.53
C ALA A 11 9.74 18.24 -48.62
N GLY A 12 10.15 18.69 -47.48
CA GLY A 12 10.57 17.82 -46.37
C GLY A 12 9.30 17.42 -45.62
N ALA A 13 8.80 16.27 -45.97
CA ALA A 13 7.73 15.61 -45.34
C ALA A 13 7.85 15.69 -43.80
N ALA A 14 6.85 16.27 -43.18
CA ALA A 14 6.52 15.97 -41.80
C ALA A 14 6.27 14.47 -41.75
N LYS A 15 7.22 13.73 -41.25
CA LYS A 15 7.00 12.36 -40.83
C LYS A 15 6.17 12.44 -39.59
N ASP A 16 4.88 12.21 -39.80
CA ASP A 16 3.97 11.73 -38.81
C ASP A 16 4.65 10.66 -37.97
N ALA A 17 5.03 11.03 -36.78
CA ALA A 17 5.25 10.07 -35.72
C ALA A 17 3.86 9.65 -35.26
N ASP A 18 3.17 8.92 -36.12
CA ASP A 18 2.11 8.02 -35.74
C ASP A 18 2.76 6.96 -34.82
N HIS A 19 2.82 7.32 -33.55
CA HIS A 19 3.08 6.35 -32.50
C HIS A 19 1.85 5.47 -32.48
N ALA A 20 1.89 4.47 -33.32
CA ALA A 20 0.98 3.37 -33.32
C ALA A 20 0.78 2.91 -31.86
N ARG A 21 -0.34 3.33 -31.29
CA ARG A 21 -0.88 2.68 -30.11
C ARG A 21 -0.96 1.21 -30.43
N GLN A 22 -0.08 0.44 -29.84
CA GLN A 22 -0.13 -1.01 -29.92
C GLN A 22 -1.48 -1.44 -29.37
N PRO A 23 -2.29 -2.19 -30.12
CA PRO A 23 -3.63 -2.60 -29.67
C PRO A 23 -3.64 -3.51 -28.46
N GLY A 24 -2.47 -3.93 -27.95
CA GLY A 24 -2.34 -4.78 -26.79
C GLY A 24 -2.43 -4.11 -25.41
N ASP A 25 -2.11 -2.80 -25.30
CA ASP A 25 -2.06 -2.14 -23.99
C ASP A 25 -3.45 -1.91 -23.38
N GLY A 26 -4.45 -1.65 -24.19
CA GLY A 26 -5.84 -1.48 -23.77
C GLY A 26 -6.47 -2.79 -23.32
N GLU A 27 -6.26 -3.86 -24.10
CA GLU A 27 -6.80 -5.18 -23.79
C GLU A 27 -6.12 -5.80 -22.57
N LEU A 28 -4.80 -5.62 -22.41
CA LEU A 28 -4.07 -6.05 -21.23
C LEU A 28 -4.54 -5.32 -19.96
N ARG A 29 -4.78 -4.01 -20.05
CA ARG A 29 -5.34 -3.23 -18.94
C ARG A 29 -6.74 -3.68 -18.57
N GLU A 30 -7.63 -3.84 -19.55
CA GLU A 30 -8.97 -4.31 -19.30
C GLU A 30 -9.01 -5.74 -18.78
N HIS A 31 -8.12 -6.61 -19.26
CA HIS A 31 -7.99 -7.98 -18.76
C HIS A 31 -7.44 -7.97 -17.32
N ALA A 32 -6.45 -7.16 -17.03
CA ALA A 32 -5.92 -6.98 -15.68
C ALA A 32 -6.98 -6.43 -14.71
N ILE A 33 -7.76 -5.43 -15.13
CA ILE A 33 -8.85 -4.87 -14.33
C ILE A 33 -9.93 -5.93 -14.07
N ARG A 34 -10.38 -6.66 -15.09
CA ARG A 34 -11.36 -7.74 -14.94
C ARG A 34 -10.86 -8.90 -14.07
N THR A 35 -9.57 -9.21 -14.17
CA THR A 35 -8.95 -10.26 -13.35
C THR A 35 -8.84 -9.79 -11.90
N LEU A 36 -8.44 -8.53 -11.68
CA LEU A 36 -8.40 -7.93 -10.34
C LEU A 36 -9.79 -7.82 -9.71
N ASP A 37 -10.81 -7.43 -10.48
CA ASP A 37 -12.21 -7.38 -10.02
C ASP A 37 -12.74 -8.77 -9.69
N ARG A 38 -12.39 -9.80 -10.47
CA ARG A 38 -12.78 -11.18 -10.20
C ARG A 38 -12.10 -11.70 -8.95
N VAL A 39 -10.78 -11.52 -8.82
CA VAL A 39 -10.03 -11.89 -7.62
C VAL A 39 -10.54 -11.12 -6.40
N ALA A 40 -10.85 -9.83 -6.54
CA ALA A 40 -11.44 -9.03 -5.47
C ALA A 40 -12.85 -9.48 -5.10
N THR A 41 -13.60 -10.09 -6.03
CA THR A 41 -14.93 -10.66 -5.80
C THR A 41 -14.83 -12.04 -5.15
N GLU A 42 -13.82 -12.81 -5.49
CA GLU A 42 -13.50 -14.11 -4.88
C GLU A 42 -12.91 -13.96 -3.45
N LEU A 43 -12.23 -12.83 -3.19
CA LEU A 43 -11.78 -12.49 -1.85
C LEU A 43 -12.97 -12.11 -0.96
N GLY A 44 -13.12 -12.80 0.14
CA GLY A 44 -14.13 -12.47 1.16
C GLY A 44 -14.01 -11.01 1.63
N PRO A 45 -15.11 -10.44 2.19
CA PRO A 45 -15.16 -9.03 2.60
C PRO A 45 -14.04 -8.61 3.55
N VAL A 46 -13.58 -9.53 4.39
CA VAL A 46 -12.49 -9.28 5.34
C VAL A 46 -11.14 -9.15 4.62
N GLU A 47 -10.86 -9.98 3.62
CA GLU A 47 -9.63 -9.88 2.83
C GLU A 47 -9.62 -8.61 1.97
N ARG A 48 -10.77 -8.23 1.42
CA ARG A 48 -10.92 -6.95 0.71
C ARG A 48 -10.66 -5.76 1.64
N LEU A 49 -11.16 -5.82 2.89
CA LEU A 49 -10.88 -4.80 3.90
C LEU A 49 -9.39 -4.75 4.24
N LYS A 50 -8.73 -5.88 4.45
CA LYS A 50 -7.29 -5.93 4.74
C LYS A 50 -6.48 -5.32 3.60
N GLY A 51 -6.78 -5.67 2.35
CA GLY A 51 -6.16 -5.08 1.17
C GLY A 51 -6.35 -3.57 1.08
N TYR A 52 -7.59 -3.12 1.30
CA TYR A 52 -7.95 -1.70 1.32
C TYR A 52 -7.18 -0.91 2.38
N LEU A 53 -7.03 -1.45 3.59
CA LEU A 53 -6.32 -0.79 4.68
C LEU A 53 -4.80 -0.81 4.47
N ARG A 54 -4.22 -1.91 3.97
CA ARG A 54 -2.77 -2.02 3.68
C ARG A 54 -2.31 -1.09 2.57
N ALA A 55 -3.18 -0.74 1.64
CA ALA A 55 -2.87 0.21 0.58
C ALA A 55 -2.76 1.66 1.07
N ARG A 56 -3.02 1.93 2.35
CA ARG A 56 -2.98 3.26 2.95
C ARG A 56 -1.81 3.42 3.92
N PRO A 57 -1.28 4.65 4.06
CA PRO A 57 -0.34 4.92 5.14
C PRO A 57 -0.97 4.57 6.50
N PRO A 58 -0.26 3.89 7.40
CA PRO A 58 -0.80 3.48 8.71
C PRO A 58 -1.39 4.64 9.52
N ALA A 59 -0.79 5.83 9.44
CA ALA A 59 -1.30 7.05 10.07
C ALA A 59 -2.65 7.55 9.52
N ARG A 60 -3.11 7.00 8.39
CA ARG A 60 -4.34 7.42 7.68
C ARG A 60 -5.35 6.28 7.54
N ILE A 61 -5.32 5.33 8.45
CA ILE A 61 -6.34 4.28 8.50
C ILE A 61 -7.69 4.93 8.85
N PRO A 62 -8.72 4.79 8.00
CA PRO A 62 -10.01 5.42 8.21
C PRO A 62 -10.82 4.73 9.31
N GLU A 63 -11.91 5.33 9.72
CA GLU A 63 -12.90 4.68 10.57
C GLU A 63 -13.69 3.61 9.81
N LEU A 64 -14.32 2.69 10.53
CA LEU A 64 -15.11 1.58 9.97
C LEU A 64 -16.20 2.07 9.01
N SER A 65 -16.88 3.16 9.32
CA SER A 65 -17.94 3.73 8.46
C SER A 65 -17.42 4.18 7.11
N THR A 66 -16.25 4.82 7.09
CA THR A 66 -15.58 5.26 5.86
C THR A 66 -15.07 4.07 5.06
N ALA A 67 -14.42 3.11 5.71
CA ALA A 67 -13.94 1.91 5.07
C ALA A 67 -15.09 1.09 4.44
N ALA A 68 -16.21 0.96 5.15
CA ALA A 68 -17.39 0.28 4.65
C ALA A 68 -17.95 0.96 3.39
N ARG A 69 -18.12 2.28 3.44
CA ARG A 69 -18.63 3.07 2.30
C ARG A 69 -17.72 2.93 1.08
N ASP A 70 -16.41 3.02 1.26
CA ASP A 70 -15.43 2.88 0.19
C ASP A 70 -15.40 1.46 -0.42
N LEU A 71 -15.80 0.46 0.37
CA LEU A 71 -15.96 -0.92 -0.07
C LEU A 71 -17.37 -1.23 -0.62
N GLY A 72 -18.23 -0.22 -0.75
CA GLY A 72 -19.57 -0.37 -1.31
C GLY A 72 -20.57 -1.06 -0.39
N MET A 73 -20.39 -0.97 0.95
CA MET A 73 -21.28 -1.60 1.91
C MET A 73 -21.60 -0.69 3.10
N SER A 74 -22.66 -1.04 3.87
CA SER A 74 -22.96 -0.32 5.10
C SER A 74 -22.00 -0.73 6.23
N ALA A 75 -21.79 0.16 7.20
CA ALA A 75 -21.00 -0.12 8.40
C ALA A 75 -21.55 -1.33 9.17
N ARG A 76 -22.88 -1.48 9.22
CA ARG A 76 -23.56 -2.64 9.83
C ARG A 76 -23.23 -3.94 9.10
N SER A 77 -23.27 -3.93 7.77
CA SER A 77 -22.94 -5.10 6.95
C SER A 77 -21.47 -5.51 7.11
N LEU A 78 -20.55 -4.53 7.10
CA LEU A 78 -19.15 -4.81 7.30
C LEU A 78 -18.88 -5.39 8.69
N ARG A 79 -19.48 -4.82 9.73
CA ARG A 79 -19.34 -5.34 11.11
C ARG A 79 -19.83 -6.77 11.22
N ARG A 80 -21.03 -7.07 10.71
CA ARG A 80 -21.58 -8.42 10.74
C ARG A 80 -20.67 -9.44 10.06
N ARG A 81 -20.12 -9.11 8.89
CA ARG A 81 -19.20 -10.00 8.15
C ARG A 81 -17.88 -10.23 8.87
N LEU A 82 -17.38 -9.20 9.56
CA LEU A 82 -16.20 -9.35 10.42
C LEU A 82 -16.50 -10.28 11.62
N GLU A 83 -17.67 -10.17 12.22
CA GLU A 83 -18.12 -11.03 13.30
C GLU A 83 -18.31 -12.47 12.83
N GLU A 84 -18.89 -12.69 11.66
CA GLU A 84 -19.03 -14.01 11.01
C GLU A 84 -17.66 -14.67 10.79
N ASP A 85 -16.60 -13.88 10.46
CA ASP A 85 -15.22 -14.34 10.34
C ASP A 85 -14.47 -14.37 11.69
N GLY A 86 -15.15 -14.20 12.80
CA GLY A 86 -14.56 -14.26 14.15
C GLY A 86 -13.60 -13.11 14.48
N THR A 87 -13.72 -11.97 13.80
CA THR A 87 -12.83 -10.83 13.97
C THR A 87 -13.60 -9.51 14.15
N THR A 88 -12.89 -8.43 14.40
CA THR A 88 -13.45 -7.08 14.50
C THR A 88 -12.61 -6.10 13.67
N TYR A 89 -13.18 -4.98 13.28
CA TYR A 89 -12.44 -3.91 12.60
C TYR A 89 -11.20 -3.47 13.37
N ARG A 90 -11.33 -3.33 14.69
CA ARG A 90 -10.24 -2.97 15.58
C ARG A 90 -9.11 -4.01 15.58
N SER A 91 -9.46 -5.29 15.53
CA SER A 91 -8.47 -6.38 15.45
C SER A 91 -7.72 -6.38 14.12
N VAL A 92 -8.43 -6.14 13.02
CA VAL A 92 -7.81 -6.02 11.69
C VAL A 92 -6.86 -4.81 11.62
N VAL A 93 -7.30 -3.64 12.09
CA VAL A 93 -6.47 -2.43 12.16
C VAL A 93 -5.24 -2.67 13.04
N ARG A 94 -5.43 -3.28 14.21
CA ARG A 94 -4.33 -3.62 15.12
C ARG A 94 -3.27 -4.48 14.42
N ALA A 95 -3.69 -5.54 13.74
CA ALA A 95 -2.77 -6.45 13.05
C ALA A 95 -1.94 -5.71 11.97
N ILE A 96 -2.58 -4.82 11.23
CA ILE A 96 -1.91 -4.00 10.21
C ILE A 96 -0.90 -3.02 10.84
N LEU A 97 -1.27 -2.37 11.95
CA LEU A 97 -0.37 -1.46 12.66
C LEU A 97 0.82 -2.21 13.28
N GLU A 98 0.58 -3.40 13.82
CA GLU A 98 1.60 -4.28 14.37
C GLU A 98 2.62 -4.71 13.30
N ASP A 99 2.13 -5.21 12.16
CA ASP A 99 2.97 -5.58 11.01
C ASP A 99 3.81 -4.39 10.52
N SER A 100 3.18 -3.23 10.37
CA SER A 100 3.86 -2.00 9.94
C SER A 100 4.90 -1.54 10.95
N ALA A 101 4.60 -1.61 12.26
CA ALA A 101 5.54 -1.30 13.33
C ALA A 101 6.75 -2.23 13.29
N CYS A 102 6.51 -3.54 13.18
CA CYS A 102 7.57 -4.54 13.09
C CYS A 102 8.45 -4.32 11.86
N HIS A 103 7.85 -3.94 10.74
CA HIS A 103 8.59 -3.63 9.51
C HIS A 103 9.49 -2.39 9.70
N LEU A 104 8.94 -1.28 10.19
CA LEU A 104 9.67 -0.04 10.41
C LEU A 104 10.79 -0.18 11.47
N LEU A 105 10.54 -0.96 12.52
CA LEU A 105 11.53 -1.19 13.58
C LEU A 105 12.74 -2.04 13.13
N ARG A 106 12.64 -2.76 12.01
CA ARG A 106 13.77 -3.51 11.44
C ARG A 106 14.80 -2.60 10.78
N ASP A 107 14.39 -1.42 10.32
CA ASP A 107 15.31 -0.44 9.74
C ASP A 107 16.08 0.27 10.87
N PRO A 108 17.41 0.08 10.97
CA PRO A 108 18.23 0.71 12.00
C PRO A 108 18.29 2.24 11.86
N LYS A 109 17.98 2.77 10.68
CA LYS A 109 17.94 4.22 10.42
C LYS A 109 16.66 4.88 10.93
N GLN A 110 15.60 4.10 11.13
CA GLN A 110 14.34 4.58 11.70
C GLN A 110 14.42 4.67 13.22
N THR A 111 14.19 5.84 13.78
CA THR A 111 14.06 5.98 15.24
C THR A 111 12.71 5.46 15.72
N ILE A 112 12.62 5.10 17.01
CA ILE A 112 11.34 4.69 17.63
C ILE A 112 10.32 5.84 17.54
N GLN A 113 10.77 7.08 17.68
CA GLN A 113 9.93 8.27 17.55
C GLN A 113 9.38 8.43 16.12
N GLN A 114 10.22 8.25 15.11
CA GLN A 114 9.80 8.29 13.70
C GLN A 114 8.80 7.17 13.40
N THR A 115 9.05 5.97 13.93
CA THR A 115 8.12 4.84 13.80
C THR A 115 6.77 5.16 14.42
N ALA A 116 6.73 5.69 15.64
CA ALA A 116 5.50 6.08 16.30
C ALA A 116 4.71 7.12 15.48
N HIS A 117 5.40 8.12 14.95
CA HIS A 117 4.80 9.15 14.12
C HIS A 117 4.27 8.60 12.79
N ALA A 118 5.02 7.75 12.11
CA ALA A 118 4.62 7.10 10.86
C ALA A 118 3.36 6.23 11.03
N LEU A 119 3.14 5.68 12.23
CA LEU A 119 1.97 4.89 12.59
C LEU A 119 0.78 5.76 13.08
N GLY A 120 0.96 7.08 13.17
CA GLY A 120 -0.10 8.01 13.60
C GLY A 120 -0.26 8.15 15.10
N PHE A 121 0.70 7.72 15.91
CA PHE A 121 0.64 7.92 17.35
C PHE A 121 0.97 9.37 17.73
N VAL A 122 0.17 9.95 18.60
CA VAL A 122 0.33 11.33 19.08
C VAL A 122 1.65 11.51 19.85
N ASN A 123 2.06 10.48 20.60
CA ASN A 123 3.32 10.47 21.33
C ASN A 123 3.94 9.08 21.41
N VAL A 124 5.24 9.03 21.63
CA VAL A 124 6.03 7.79 21.71
C VAL A 124 5.57 6.88 22.84
N GLY A 125 5.15 7.45 23.97
CA GLY A 125 4.65 6.65 25.11
C GLY A 125 3.40 5.86 24.80
N ALA A 126 2.47 6.45 24.02
CA ALA A 126 1.28 5.74 23.54
C ALA A 126 1.65 4.59 22.62
N PHE A 127 2.61 4.79 21.72
CA PHE A 127 3.15 3.74 20.87
C PHE A 127 3.80 2.62 21.67
N HIS A 128 4.67 2.93 22.64
CA HIS A 128 5.31 1.93 23.50
C HIS A 128 4.27 1.03 24.20
N ARG A 129 3.24 1.63 24.80
CA ARG A 129 2.17 0.87 25.46
C ARG A 129 1.38 -0.01 24.49
N ALA A 130 1.07 0.52 23.32
CA ALA A 130 0.36 -0.22 22.29
C ALA A 130 1.19 -1.40 21.76
N PHE A 131 2.44 -1.15 21.38
CA PHE A 131 3.33 -2.15 20.84
C PHE A 131 3.62 -3.28 21.85
N LYS A 132 3.90 -2.93 23.12
CA LYS A 132 4.08 -3.91 24.18
C LYS A 132 2.83 -4.78 24.39
N ARG A 133 1.64 -4.19 24.29
CA ARG A 133 0.38 -4.94 24.39
C ARG A 133 0.14 -5.87 23.20
N TRP A 134 0.64 -5.50 22.01
CA TRP A 134 0.50 -6.32 20.81
C TRP A 134 1.49 -7.49 20.77
N THR A 135 2.77 -7.22 21.05
CA THR A 135 3.88 -8.16 20.85
C THR A 135 4.43 -8.76 22.14
N GLY A 136 4.07 -8.21 23.29
CA GLY A 136 4.67 -8.55 24.59
C GLY A 136 6.02 -7.87 24.86
N LEU A 137 6.63 -7.22 23.86
CA LEU A 137 7.94 -6.59 23.95
C LEU A 137 7.83 -5.08 23.80
N THR A 138 8.76 -4.33 24.39
CA THR A 138 8.92 -2.91 24.04
C THR A 138 9.54 -2.79 22.64
N PRO A 139 9.35 -1.66 21.92
CA PRO A 139 9.99 -1.43 20.64
C PRO A 139 11.51 -1.56 20.66
N MET A 140 12.15 -1.18 21.78
CA MET A 140 13.58 -1.33 21.98
C MET A 140 13.98 -2.81 22.08
N GLN A 141 13.33 -3.56 22.97
CA GLN A 141 13.56 -5.01 23.13
C GLN A 141 13.34 -5.77 21.82
N TYR A 142 12.28 -5.40 21.07
CA TYR A 142 12.02 -6.01 19.77
C TYR A 142 13.17 -5.78 18.79
N ARG A 143 13.73 -4.57 18.78
CA ARG A 143 14.88 -4.23 17.93
C ARG A 143 16.13 -5.01 18.32
N GLU A 144 16.41 -5.14 19.62
CA GLU A 144 17.55 -5.89 20.15
C GLU A 144 17.47 -7.38 19.81
N THR A 145 16.30 -8.00 19.95
CA THR A 145 16.10 -9.43 19.61
C THR A 145 16.28 -9.72 18.11
N ARG A 146 16.12 -8.72 17.26
CA ARG A 146 16.29 -8.86 15.79
C ARG A 146 17.64 -8.34 15.29
N GLY A 147 18.27 -7.42 16.02
CA GLY A 147 19.63 -6.91 15.73
C GLY A 147 20.76 -7.81 16.21
N GLY A 148 20.48 -8.71 17.14
CA GLY A 148 21.47 -9.67 17.68
C GLY A 148 21.73 -10.90 16.80
N SER A 149 21.13 -11.00 15.61
CA SER A 149 21.32 -12.14 14.71
C SER A 149 22.41 -11.92 13.64
N THR A 150 23.30 -10.93 13.83
CA THR A 150 24.40 -10.70 12.89
C THR A 150 25.73 -10.67 13.65
N GLY A 151 26.08 -11.78 14.26
CA GLY A 151 27.41 -11.86 14.86
C GLY A 151 27.61 -13.04 15.83
N ASP A 152 27.45 -14.27 15.36
CA ASP A 152 28.14 -15.41 15.94
C ASP A 152 28.05 -16.61 14.99
N ALA A 153 28.80 -16.52 13.92
CA ALA A 153 29.19 -17.67 13.13
C ALA A 153 30.57 -17.39 12.54
N GLU A 154 31.58 -17.36 13.43
CA GLU A 154 32.93 -17.68 13.05
C GLU A 154 33.77 -17.97 14.34
N THR A 155 33.87 -19.21 14.65
CA THR A 155 35.14 -19.84 15.10
C THR A 155 35.01 -21.34 14.89
#